data_07618ed6ff0286e1e9a6b4a92a436c6e
#
_entry.id   07618ed6ff0286e1e9a6b4a92a436c6e
#
_cell.length_a   1.000
_cell.length_b   1.000
_cell.length_c   1.000
_cell.angle_alpha   90.00
_cell.angle_beta   90.00
_cell.angle_gamma   90.00
#
_symmetry.space_group_name_H-M   'P 1'
#
loop_
_entity.id
_entity.type
_entity.pdbx_description
1 polymer ?
#
loop_
_entity_poly.entity_id
_entity_poly.type
_entity_poly.pdbx_seq_one_letter_code
_entity_poly.pdbx_strand_id
1 'polypeptide(L)'
;SNRKDVRDCVEIAAKTFLKQLNNFNRSQLLFYLAENLQIRKNTFIELIVALSGSTLSNANKEFDASCERLFYYASMADKFEGNIHNPPMRGLTLAVKEPLGVITSLLNDDLPLLNLITVLGSIFSTGNTNIIVPGEKTSLIATELYQVLDTSDIPGGYINILTAKKNDLTATLSLHENID
;
A
#
# COMPACT_ATOMS: atom_id res chain seq x y z
N SER A 1 -6.15 6.41 16.35
CA SER A 1 -5.09 7.40 16.03
C SER A 1 -5.63 8.82 16.19
N ASN A 2 -4.77 9.75 16.53
CA ASN A 2 -5.08 11.17 16.74
C ASN A 2 -4.21 12.07 15.84
N ARG A 3 -4.37 13.42 15.94
CA ARG A 3 -3.61 14.38 15.12
C ARG A 3 -2.09 14.29 15.32
N LYS A 4 -1.63 13.92 16.51
CA LYS A 4 -0.19 13.74 16.79
C LYS A 4 0.31 12.51 16.03
N ASP A 5 -0.44 11.40 16.09
CA ASP A 5 -0.09 10.17 15.37
C ASP A 5 0.00 10.41 13.86
N VAL A 6 -0.90 11.25 13.30
CA VAL A 6 -0.86 11.64 11.88
C VAL A 6 0.45 12.36 11.56
N ARG A 7 0.80 13.38 12.33
CA ARG A 7 2.02 14.16 12.10
C ARG A 7 3.27 13.29 12.20
N ASP A 8 3.35 12.48 13.26
CA ASP A 8 4.50 11.59 13.46
C ASP A 8 4.60 10.56 12.32
N CYS A 9 3.46 10.04 11.84
CA CYS A 9 3.37 9.12 10.72
C CYS A 9 3.83 9.77 9.40
N VAL A 10 3.37 10.98 9.08
CA VAL A 10 3.78 11.71 7.87
C VAL A 10 5.28 12.04 7.91
N GLU A 11 5.80 12.44 9.06
CA GLU A 11 7.23 12.72 9.22
C GLU A 11 8.09 11.47 9.00
N ILE A 12 7.66 10.31 9.52
CA ILE A 12 8.33 9.03 9.30
C ILE A 12 8.26 8.65 7.82
N ALA A 13 7.10 8.75 7.19
CA ALA A 13 6.92 8.44 5.78
C ALA A 13 7.81 9.30 4.88
N ALA A 14 7.86 10.61 5.11
CA ALA A 14 8.69 11.55 4.35
C ALA A 14 10.19 11.26 4.53
N LYS A 15 10.65 10.98 5.74
CA LYS A 15 12.05 10.58 6.00
C LYS A 15 12.40 9.23 5.34
N THR A 16 11.46 8.31 5.31
CA THR A 16 11.65 6.98 4.69
C THR A 16 11.68 7.09 3.18
N PHE A 17 10.84 7.93 2.58
CA PHE A 17 10.84 8.21 1.16
C PHE A 17 12.23 8.62 0.63
N LEU A 18 12.99 9.40 1.38
CA LEU A 18 14.34 9.82 1.01
C LEU A 18 15.36 8.66 0.92
N LYS A 19 15.07 7.51 1.53
CA LYS A 19 15.97 6.34 1.54
C LYS A 19 15.82 5.41 0.35
N GLN A 20 14.97 5.71 -0.56
CA GLN A 20 14.54 4.96 -1.75
C GLN A 20 15.08 3.52 -1.93
N LEU A 21 14.16 2.57 -1.94
CA LEU A 21 14.44 1.21 -2.37
C LEU A 21 14.51 1.14 -3.90
N ASN A 22 15.47 0.41 -4.44
CA ASN A 22 15.50 0.16 -5.89
C ASN A 22 14.33 -0.74 -6.33
N ASN A 23 14.04 -0.74 -7.62
CA ASN A 23 12.92 -1.45 -8.21
C ASN A 23 12.95 -2.96 -7.93
N PHE A 24 14.14 -3.56 -8.02
CA PHE A 24 14.33 -4.99 -7.77
C PHE A 24 14.01 -5.35 -6.31
N ASN A 25 14.49 -4.58 -5.34
CA ASN A 25 14.20 -4.83 -3.94
C ASN A 25 12.70 -4.69 -3.64
N ARG A 26 12.01 -3.69 -4.22
CA ARG A 26 10.56 -3.55 -4.07
C ARG A 26 9.80 -4.76 -4.63
N SER A 27 10.22 -5.26 -5.80
CA SER A 27 9.68 -6.48 -6.39
C SER A 27 9.82 -7.67 -5.44
N GLN A 28 11.03 -7.91 -4.91
CA GLN A 28 11.28 -9.03 -3.98
C GLN A 28 10.44 -8.94 -2.71
N LEU A 29 10.36 -7.77 -2.09
CA LEU A 29 9.57 -7.56 -0.87
C LEU A 29 8.08 -7.80 -1.11
N LEU A 30 7.54 -7.40 -2.27
CA LEU A 30 6.15 -7.67 -2.62
C LEU A 30 5.89 -9.16 -2.88
N PHE A 31 6.85 -9.90 -3.46
CA PHE A 31 6.75 -11.36 -3.58
C PHE A 31 6.71 -12.02 -2.20
N TYR A 32 7.60 -11.65 -1.28
CA TYR A 32 7.58 -12.18 0.11
C TYR A 32 6.27 -11.84 0.82
N LEU A 33 5.76 -10.62 0.62
CA LEU A 33 4.46 -10.23 1.18
C LEU A 33 3.32 -11.11 0.66
N ALA A 34 3.31 -11.41 -0.65
CA ALA A 34 2.29 -12.26 -1.26
C ALA A 34 2.36 -13.70 -0.72
N GLU A 35 3.56 -14.27 -0.61
CA GLU A 35 3.77 -15.61 -0.06
C GLU A 35 3.37 -15.69 1.43
N ASN A 36 3.78 -14.73 2.24
CA ASN A 36 3.44 -14.68 3.66
C ASN A 36 1.94 -14.43 3.89
N LEU A 37 1.29 -13.65 3.02
CA LEU A 37 -0.16 -13.48 3.06
C LEU A 37 -0.89 -14.81 2.80
N GLN A 38 -0.43 -15.60 1.82
CA GLN A 38 -1.02 -16.91 1.51
C GLN A 38 -0.97 -17.88 2.70
N ILE A 39 0.10 -17.86 3.48
CA ILE A 39 0.24 -18.71 4.68
C ILE A 39 -0.87 -18.42 5.70
N ARG A 40 -1.36 -17.19 5.76
CA ARG A 40 -2.39 -16.74 6.70
C ARG A 40 -3.81 -16.73 6.12
N LYS A 41 -4.05 -17.41 5.01
CA LYS A 41 -5.33 -17.44 4.28
C LYS A 41 -6.55 -17.59 5.18
N ASN A 42 -6.55 -18.59 6.06
CA ASN A 42 -7.72 -18.89 6.90
C ASN A 42 -8.05 -17.72 7.85
N THR A 43 -7.03 -17.13 8.47
CA THR A 43 -7.20 -15.98 9.38
C THR A 43 -7.85 -14.80 8.67
N PHE A 44 -7.38 -14.45 7.47
CA PHE A 44 -7.96 -13.34 6.72
C PHE A 44 -9.37 -13.63 6.23
N ILE A 45 -9.66 -14.86 5.78
CA ILE A 45 -11.01 -15.23 5.36
C ILE A 45 -12.00 -15.13 6.53
N GLU A 46 -11.61 -15.62 7.72
CA GLU A 46 -12.44 -15.49 8.93
C GLU A 46 -12.70 -14.03 9.30
N LEU A 47 -11.68 -13.17 9.23
CA LEU A 47 -11.82 -11.74 9.49
C LEU A 47 -12.73 -11.06 8.47
N ILE A 48 -12.58 -11.35 7.18
CA ILE A 48 -13.44 -10.80 6.13
C ILE A 48 -14.90 -11.17 6.39
N VAL A 49 -15.17 -12.46 6.64
CA VAL A 49 -16.54 -12.92 6.94
C VAL A 49 -17.11 -12.22 8.17
N ALA A 50 -16.33 -12.17 9.26
CA ALA A 50 -16.78 -11.63 10.53
C ALA A 50 -17.04 -10.11 10.49
N LEU A 51 -16.21 -9.34 9.77
CA LEU A 51 -16.24 -7.88 9.80
C LEU A 51 -17.05 -7.27 8.65
N SER A 52 -17.03 -7.86 7.46
CA SER A 52 -17.78 -7.35 6.31
C SER A 52 -19.15 -7.98 6.15
N GLY A 53 -19.43 -9.09 6.83
CA GLY A 53 -20.64 -9.88 6.62
C GLY A 53 -20.67 -10.66 5.29
N SER A 54 -19.55 -10.76 4.60
CA SER A 54 -19.40 -11.52 3.36
C SER A 54 -19.67 -13.00 3.56
N THR A 55 -20.16 -13.68 2.52
CA THR A 55 -20.21 -15.14 2.50
C THR A 55 -18.81 -15.72 2.42
N LEU A 56 -18.62 -16.94 2.93
CA LEU A 56 -17.34 -17.67 2.85
C LEU A 56 -16.82 -17.76 1.40
N SER A 57 -17.71 -17.96 0.43
CA SER A 57 -17.34 -18.02 -1.00
C SER A 57 -16.79 -16.69 -1.49
N ASN A 58 -17.42 -15.57 -1.14
CA ASN A 58 -16.96 -14.23 -1.55
C ASN A 58 -15.67 -13.84 -0.83
N ALA A 59 -15.53 -14.18 0.46
CA ALA A 59 -14.31 -13.93 1.21
C ALA A 59 -13.10 -14.70 0.61
N ASN A 60 -13.30 -15.94 0.17
CA ASN A 60 -12.26 -16.70 -0.55
C ASN A 60 -11.88 -16.02 -1.86
N LYS A 61 -12.85 -15.56 -2.66
CA LYS A 61 -12.58 -14.86 -3.92
C LYS A 61 -11.83 -13.55 -3.69
N GLU A 62 -12.22 -12.79 -2.67
CA GLU A 62 -11.54 -11.55 -2.29
C GLU A 62 -10.10 -11.82 -1.90
N PHE A 63 -9.87 -12.84 -1.08
CA PHE A 63 -8.53 -13.24 -0.64
C PHE A 63 -7.66 -13.65 -1.84
N ASP A 64 -8.16 -14.54 -2.69
CA ASP A 64 -7.42 -15.03 -3.85
C ASP A 64 -7.10 -13.87 -4.83
N ALA A 65 -8.06 -12.98 -5.09
CA ALA A 65 -7.83 -11.77 -5.88
C ALA A 65 -6.80 -10.81 -5.24
N SER A 66 -6.75 -10.75 -3.90
CA SER A 66 -5.75 -9.94 -3.19
C SER A 66 -4.34 -10.50 -3.40
N CYS A 67 -4.16 -11.81 -3.30
CA CYS A 67 -2.88 -12.46 -3.58
C CYS A 67 -2.44 -12.27 -5.04
N GLU A 68 -3.34 -12.49 -6.00
CA GLU A 68 -3.07 -12.27 -7.43
C GLU A 68 -2.65 -10.81 -7.68
N ARG A 69 -3.29 -9.86 -7.02
CA ARG A 69 -2.98 -8.43 -7.12
C ARG A 69 -1.58 -8.10 -6.58
N LEU A 70 -1.16 -8.72 -5.47
CA LEU A 70 0.20 -8.57 -4.95
C LEU A 70 1.24 -9.13 -5.92
N PHE A 71 1.04 -10.34 -6.44
CA PHE A 71 1.92 -10.94 -7.43
C PHE A 71 2.02 -10.08 -8.70
N TYR A 72 0.90 -9.48 -9.14
CA TYR A 72 0.90 -8.55 -10.25
C TYR A 72 1.80 -7.34 -9.97
N TYR A 73 1.63 -6.64 -8.84
CA TYR A 73 2.47 -5.49 -8.50
C TYR A 73 3.94 -5.87 -8.27
N ALA A 74 4.20 -7.03 -7.64
CA ALA A 74 5.55 -7.56 -7.49
C ALA A 74 6.22 -7.75 -8.85
N SER A 75 5.52 -8.36 -9.81
CA SER A 75 6.03 -8.61 -11.16
C SER A 75 6.23 -7.33 -11.97
N MET A 76 5.51 -6.25 -11.65
CA MET A 76 5.58 -4.98 -12.37
C MET A 76 6.57 -3.99 -11.76
N ALA A 77 6.96 -4.14 -10.49
CA ALA A 77 7.75 -3.15 -9.75
C ALA A 77 9.11 -2.84 -10.41
N ASP A 78 9.74 -3.81 -11.07
CA ASP A 78 11.00 -3.67 -11.79
C ASP A 78 10.82 -3.42 -13.31
N LYS A 79 9.58 -3.27 -13.78
CA LYS A 79 9.23 -3.12 -15.20
C LYS A 79 8.59 -1.78 -15.55
N PHE A 80 8.51 -0.86 -14.61
CA PHE A 80 8.06 0.51 -14.88
C PHE A 80 9.17 1.30 -15.58
N GLU A 81 9.36 1.01 -16.87
CA GLU A 81 10.37 1.66 -17.69
C GLU A 81 9.94 3.06 -18.13
N GLY A 82 10.92 3.88 -18.44
CA GLY A 82 10.72 5.15 -19.12
C GLY A 82 10.53 4.98 -20.62
N ASN A 83 10.33 6.08 -21.32
CA ASN A 83 10.21 6.12 -22.77
C ASN A 83 11.34 6.94 -23.38
N ILE A 84 11.80 6.50 -24.56
CA ILE A 84 12.72 7.29 -25.40
C ILE A 84 11.88 8.04 -26.43
N HIS A 85 12.03 9.34 -26.50
CA HIS A 85 11.36 10.19 -27.47
C HIS A 85 12.33 10.73 -28.50
N ASN A 86 11.88 10.85 -29.73
CA ASN A 86 12.63 11.44 -30.82
C ASN A 86 12.07 12.84 -31.16
N PRO A 87 12.52 13.90 -30.46
CA PRO A 87 12.05 15.25 -30.71
C PRO A 87 12.60 15.81 -32.06
N PRO A 88 12.00 16.85 -32.63
CA PRO A 88 12.46 17.46 -33.88
C PRO A 88 13.82 18.18 -33.78
N MET A 89 14.38 18.27 -32.57
CA MET A 89 15.71 18.84 -32.30
C MET A 89 16.77 17.74 -32.14
N ARG A 90 18.05 18.06 -32.36
CA ARG A 90 19.15 17.12 -32.12
C ARG A 90 19.30 16.87 -30.63
N GLY A 91 19.15 15.60 -30.24
CA GLY A 91 19.32 15.16 -28.86
C GLY A 91 18.58 13.87 -28.56
N LEU A 92 18.84 13.29 -27.38
CA LEU A 92 18.14 12.17 -26.81
C LEU A 92 17.21 12.70 -25.72
N THR A 93 15.91 12.45 -25.86
CA THR A 93 14.92 12.80 -24.85
C THR A 93 14.41 11.55 -24.15
N LEU A 94 14.58 11.49 -22.84
CA LEU A 94 14.13 10.39 -22.00
C LEU A 94 12.98 10.90 -21.11
N ALA A 95 11.87 10.14 -21.09
CA ALA A 95 10.84 10.31 -20.08
C ALA A 95 11.07 9.27 -18.99
N VAL A 96 11.56 9.66 -17.83
CA VAL A 96 11.82 8.79 -16.68
C VAL A 96 10.66 8.91 -15.71
N LYS A 97 10.20 7.78 -15.18
CA LYS A 97 9.17 7.76 -14.15
C LYS A 97 9.83 7.92 -12.78
N GLU A 98 9.36 8.87 -12.00
CA GLU A 98 9.83 9.13 -10.65
C GLU A 98 8.67 8.97 -9.66
N PRO A 99 8.93 8.51 -8.42
CA PRO A 99 7.89 8.47 -7.40
C PRO A 99 7.46 9.88 -7.00
N LEU A 100 6.20 10.03 -6.63
CA LEU A 100 5.63 11.32 -6.20
C LEU A 100 6.13 11.72 -4.80
N GLY A 101 6.03 10.81 -3.83
CA GLY A 101 6.39 11.09 -2.44
C GLY A 101 5.56 10.30 -1.44
N VAL A 102 4.89 11.00 -0.54
CA VAL A 102 4.03 10.45 0.51
C VAL A 102 2.58 10.48 0.07
N ILE A 103 2.00 9.32 -0.19
CA ILE A 103 0.63 9.20 -0.67
C ILE A 103 -0.29 8.74 0.45
N THR A 104 -1.39 9.44 0.64
CA THR A 104 -2.43 9.09 1.62
C THR A 104 -3.63 8.46 0.94
N SER A 105 -4.13 7.37 1.53
CA SER A 105 -5.25 6.61 1.02
C SER A 105 -6.32 6.40 2.07
N LEU A 106 -7.55 6.83 1.79
CA LEU A 106 -8.71 6.66 2.64
C LEU A 106 -9.61 5.56 2.07
N LEU A 107 -9.66 4.41 2.73
CA LEU A 107 -10.39 3.24 2.24
C LEU A 107 -11.80 3.15 2.86
N ASN A 108 -12.74 2.57 2.14
CA ASN A 108 -14.07 2.19 2.62
C ASN A 108 -14.08 0.73 3.14
N ASP A 109 -15.23 0.28 3.60
CA ASP A 109 -15.41 -1.06 4.17
C ASP A 109 -15.73 -2.15 3.12
N ASP A 110 -15.88 -1.77 1.84
CA ASP A 110 -16.15 -2.72 0.76
C ASP A 110 -14.85 -3.40 0.30
N LEU A 111 -14.89 -4.73 0.13
CA LEU A 111 -13.73 -5.53 -0.25
C LEU A 111 -12.46 -5.10 0.51
N PRO A 112 -12.48 -5.16 1.84
CA PRO A 112 -11.51 -4.48 2.70
C PRO A 112 -10.07 -4.94 2.50
N LEU A 113 -9.84 -6.24 2.30
CA LEU A 113 -8.50 -6.76 2.04
C LEU A 113 -8.04 -6.39 0.63
N LEU A 114 -8.89 -6.58 -0.38
CA LEU A 114 -8.53 -6.32 -1.77
C LEU A 114 -8.20 -4.85 -2.01
N ASN A 115 -8.98 -3.92 -1.43
CA ASN A 115 -8.71 -2.49 -1.54
C ASN A 115 -7.40 -2.11 -0.83
N LEU A 116 -7.18 -2.64 0.38
CA LEU A 116 -5.97 -2.42 1.15
C LEU A 116 -4.72 -2.88 0.37
N ILE A 117 -4.75 -4.09 -0.16
CA ILE A 117 -3.67 -4.67 -0.96
C ILE A 117 -3.46 -3.92 -2.29
N THR A 118 -4.54 -3.50 -2.95
CA THR A 118 -4.44 -2.77 -4.21
C THR A 118 -3.71 -1.44 -4.03
N VAL A 119 -4.08 -0.69 -3.01
CA VAL A 119 -3.47 0.62 -2.71
C VAL A 119 -2.03 0.44 -2.24
N LEU A 120 -1.79 -0.48 -1.31
CA LEU A 120 -0.45 -0.79 -0.81
C LEU A 120 0.48 -1.20 -1.96
N GLY A 121 0.07 -2.16 -2.77
CA GLY A 121 0.88 -2.71 -3.85
C GLY A 121 1.19 -1.69 -4.95
N SER A 122 0.19 -0.90 -5.37
CA SER A 122 0.38 0.12 -6.42
C SER A 122 1.33 1.23 -5.99
N ILE A 123 1.21 1.72 -4.76
CA ILE A 123 2.00 2.82 -4.22
C ILE A 123 3.43 2.36 -3.92
N PHE A 124 3.59 1.20 -3.27
CA PHE A 124 4.91 0.68 -2.93
C PHE A 124 5.70 0.24 -4.16
N SER A 125 5.08 -0.41 -5.15
CA SER A 125 5.75 -0.84 -6.39
C SER A 125 6.35 0.34 -7.17
N THR A 126 5.73 1.51 -7.11
CA THR A 126 6.18 2.73 -7.79
C THR A 126 7.17 3.57 -6.98
N GLY A 127 7.57 3.11 -5.77
CA GLY A 127 8.61 3.75 -4.95
C GLY A 127 8.11 4.84 -4.02
N ASN A 128 6.81 4.98 -3.86
CA ASN A 128 6.21 5.93 -2.93
C ASN A 128 6.08 5.33 -1.52
N THR A 129 5.95 6.18 -0.51
CA THR A 129 5.52 5.79 0.82
C THR A 129 4.02 6.00 0.97
N ASN A 130 3.38 5.16 1.80
CA ASN A 130 1.94 5.16 1.92
C ASN A 130 1.47 5.36 3.36
N ILE A 131 0.43 6.17 3.52
CA ILE A 131 -0.34 6.31 4.74
C ILE A 131 -1.76 5.85 4.45
N ILE A 132 -2.16 4.73 5.00
CA ILE A 132 -3.46 4.11 4.74
C ILE A 132 -4.37 4.31 5.95
N VAL A 133 -5.55 4.84 5.70
CA VAL A 133 -6.66 4.86 6.69
C VAL A 133 -7.69 3.83 6.22
N PRO A 134 -7.75 2.65 6.83
CA PRO A 134 -8.69 1.60 6.44
C PRO A 134 -10.13 1.97 6.78
N GLY A 135 -11.07 1.18 6.27
CA GLY A 135 -12.48 1.27 6.66
C GLY A 135 -12.66 1.11 8.17
N GLU A 136 -13.61 1.85 8.75
CA GLU A 136 -13.78 1.91 10.20
C GLU A 136 -14.20 0.55 10.80
N LYS A 137 -15.09 -0.16 10.11
CA LYS A 137 -15.60 -1.48 10.57
C LYS A 137 -14.59 -2.60 10.34
N THR A 138 -13.76 -2.47 9.32
CA THR A 138 -12.86 -3.52 8.84
C THR A 138 -11.39 -3.24 9.19
N SER A 139 -11.13 -2.25 10.03
CA SER A 139 -9.77 -1.83 10.43
C SER A 139 -8.93 -2.95 11.06
N LEU A 140 -9.54 -3.97 11.65
CA LEU A 140 -8.83 -5.12 12.20
C LEU A 140 -8.10 -5.94 11.12
N ILE A 141 -8.65 -6.00 9.90
CA ILE A 141 -7.97 -6.64 8.75
C ILE A 141 -6.64 -5.95 8.45
N ALA A 142 -6.63 -4.62 8.49
CA ALA A 142 -5.42 -3.83 8.29
C ALA A 142 -4.42 -4.01 9.44
N THR A 143 -4.91 -4.17 10.68
CA THR A 143 -4.06 -4.46 11.84
C THR A 143 -3.42 -5.85 11.72
N GLU A 144 -4.18 -6.86 11.27
CA GLU A 144 -3.64 -8.20 11.03
C GLU A 144 -2.59 -8.21 9.91
N LEU A 145 -2.76 -7.35 8.90
CA LEU A 145 -1.78 -7.22 7.82
C LEU A 145 -0.42 -6.72 8.31
N TYR A 146 -0.34 -5.95 9.41
CA TYR A 146 0.95 -5.55 9.97
C TYR A 146 1.85 -6.73 10.32
N GLN A 147 1.28 -7.83 10.81
CA GLN A 147 2.07 -9.02 11.11
C GLN A 147 2.64 -9.66 9.84
N VAL A 148 1.91 -9.55 8.72
CA VAL A 148 2.40 -10.04 7.42
C VAL A 148 3.49 -9.10 6.88
N LEU A 149 3.32 -7.78 7.03
CA LEU A 149 4.32 -6.78 6.63
C LEU A 149 5.64 -6.98 7.39
N ASP A 150 5.54 -7.17 8.71
CA ASP A 150 6.71 -7.36 9.59
C ASP A 150 7.49 -8.63 9.23
N THR A 151 6.78 -9.73 8.94
CA THR A 151 7.40 -11.00 8.52
C THR A 151 7.88 -11.00 7.07
N SER A 152 7.59 -9.96 6.31
CA SER A 152 7.98 -9.83 4.89
C SER A 152 9.14 -8.87 4.67
N ASP A 153 9.86 -8.50 5.73
CA ASP A 153 11.03 -7.62 5.71
C ASP A 153 10.78 -6.24 5.07
N ILE A 154 9.52 -5.78 5.02
CA ILE A 154 9.20 -4.45 4.53
C ILE A 154 9.71 -3.42 5.54
N PRO A 155 10.63 -2.52 5.14
CA PRO A 155 11.21 -1.58 6.09
C PRO A 155 10.16 -0.63 6.66
N GLY A 156 10.25 -0.34 7.96
CA GLY A 156 9.32 0.56 8.63
C GLY A 156 9.27 1.94 7.97
N GLY A 157 8.06 2.51 7.90
CA GLY A 157 7.80 3.82 7.34
C GLY A 157 7.39 3.84 5.85
N TYR A 158 7.60 2.76 5.09
CA TYR A 158 7.09 2.67 3.71
C TYR A 158 5.57 2.48 3.66
N ILE A 159 5.04 1.67 4.57
CA ILE A 159 3.61 1.39 4.67
C ILE A 159 3.19 1.70 6.10
N ASN A 160 2.34 2.71 6.25
CA ASN A 160 1.86 3.19 7.52
C ASN A 160 0.34 3.06 7.56
N ILE A 161 -0.21 2.48 8.62
CA ILE A 161 -1.65 2.31 8.77
C ILE A 161 -2.13 3.08 9.99
N LEU A 162 -3.11 3.97 9.80
CA LEU A 162 -3.73 4.76 10.84
C LEU A 162 -5.19 4.34 11.03
N THR A 163 -5.47 3.66 12.14
CA THR A 163 -6.84 3.26 12.49
C THR A 163 -7.56 4.39 13.23
N ALA A 164 -8.47 5.09 12.57
CA ALA A 164 -9.29 6.16 13.14
C ALA A 164 -10.54 6.40 12.31
N LYS A 165 -11.44 7.23 12.83
CA LYS A 165 -12.55 7.75 12.03
C LYS A 165 -12.02 8.65 10.93
N LYS A 166 -12.44 8.40 9.69
CA LYS A 166 -11.97 9.15 8.51
C LYS A 166 -12.16 10.65 8.67
N ASN A 167 -13.33 11.08 9.14
CA ASN A 167 -13.67 12.49 9.31
C ASN A 167 -12.71 13.22 10.25
N ASP A 168 -12.15 12.53 11.23
CA ASP A 168 -11.24 13.13 12.21
C ASP A 168 -9.84 13.38 11.62
N LEU A 169 -9.44 12.59 10.62
CA LEU A 169 -8.12 12.65 10.02
C LEU A 169 -8.07 13.34 8.66
N THR A 170 -9.16 13.32 7.89
CA THR A 170 -9.18 13.84 6.49
C THR A 170 -8.68 15.28 6.41
N ALA A 171 -9.19 16.17 7.25
CA ALA A 171 -8.76 17.57 7.23
C ALA A 171 -7.27 17.75 7.59
N THR A 172 -6.75 16.94 8.50
CA THR A 172 -5.34 17.01 8.91
C THR A 172 -4.43 16.44 7.82
N LEU A 173 -4.83 15.36 7.17
CA LEU A 173 -4.07 14.73 6.10
C LEU A 173 -4.08 15.58 4.82
N SER A 174 -5.24 16.14 4.43
CA SER A 174 -5.37 16.94 3.20
C SER A 174 -4.67 18.30 3.23
N LEU A 175 -4.32 18.79 4.41
CA LEU A 175 -3.65 20.10 4.60
C LEU A 175 -2.17 19.95 4.99
N HIS A 176 -1.64 18.73 5.01
CA HIS A 176 -0.28 18.50 5.46
C HIS A 176 0.74 18.74 4.33
N GLU A 177 1.73 19.61 4.56
CA GLU A 177 2.72 20.06 3.56
C GLU A 177 3.57 18.93 2.95
N ASN A 178 3.73 17.80 3.63
CA ASN A 178 4.57 16.68 3.20
C ASN A 178 3.74 15.51 2.62
N ILE A 179 2.52 15.76 2.20
CA ILE A 179 1.67 14.79 1.47
C ILE A 179 1.51 15.29 0.04
N ASP A 180 1.77 14.42 -0.94
CA ASP A 180 1.77 14.68 -2.37
C ASP A 180 0.52 14.16 -3.07
#